data_bd1fc4c385db3d79e94c5eba4ddc8e83
#
_entry.id   bd1fc4c385db3d79e94c5eba4ddc8e83
#
_cell.length_a   1.000
_cell.length_b   1.000
_cell.length_c   1.000
_cell.angle_alpha   90.00
_cell.angle_beta   90.00
_cell.angle_gamma   90.00
#
_symmetry.space_group_name_H-M   'P 1'
#
loop_
_entity.id
_entity.type
_entity.pdbx_description
1 polymer ?
#
loop_
_entity_poly.entity_id
_entity_poly.type
_entity_poly.pdbx_seq_one_letter_code
_entity_poly.pdbx_strand_id
1 'polypeptide(L)'
;MRGRTKCGISACGGIIFALIFLAVANALADPKTKTTSAKLPRSHQGKQGVRQDDSINAKPASDLALRPGGERKAGALTHFVEGMAFEENGEMDRALDAYHKVLNVDPGQAQLAARVAGLLIQEDDFPQAIDVLKDAIKANPNNAEPYQQLAFIYARYLKKTDQAIDYANRAIALNPADVEGYQRLVEIEVAAGQEKKALEALDRATKVRSNDPNFWMHLGKLYVAILFKSDSQPKPDELKRVNEIFKRAAEHAGDDPAILKDVADYYAASQQLKEAIPLYLRVLELQPEDANAREKLATGFILTNQRGKAVEMLEQIIKEHPDKYQPYDLLAQVLDEEARSLQRANRTDEAKAKFAKVAANYEQSLLINPNHPSTYLHLAELLVGPLKDPGRAVQLLAEARRRFPGAPEIVYYLGISQREAKQSQQAVATFEEALHEAQLDQDDDVVNAKFYFNYGAAAEQAGLYEKAADLLRKSIALDPANSAEACNYLGYMWADHNMNLDEAETMIRRALESEPNNASYLDSLGWVEFRKGKFDQALTDLLRAAKAAERDDPVVFEHIGDAYLKLNRMPEALEAWQKALTLDPKNKNLAEKLEGTKKRISKDLPKTNPT
;
A
#
# COMPACT_ATOMS: atom_id res chain seq x y z
N MET A 1 -11.77 26.55 11.32
CA MET A 1 -12.64 25.38 11.02
C MET A 1 -11.76 24.27 10.45
N ARG A 2 -11.84 23.08 11.03
CA ARG A 2 -10.89 21.98 10.81
C ARG A 2 -11.09 21.35 9.43
N GLY A 3 -10.21 21.63 8.48
CA GLY A 3 -10.05 20.88 7.23
C GLY A 3 -9.12 19.69 7.47
N ARG A 4 -9.68 18.49 7.60
CA ARG A 4 -8.90 17.25 7.60
C ARG A 4 -8.40 17.00 6.18
N THR A 5 -7.13 17.19 5.95
CA THR A 5 -6.42 16.61 4.82
C THR A 5 -6.52 15.08 4.93
N LYS A 6 -7.35 14.48 4.10
CA LYS A 6 -7.33 13.03 3.87
C LYS A 6 -6.10 12.73 3.03
N CYS A 7 -5.01 12.40 3.70
CA CYS A 7 -3.84 11.79 3.07
C CYS A 7 -4.25 10.39 2.59
N GLY A 8 -3.99 10.08 1.33
CA GLY A 8 -4.46 8.90 0.64
C GLY A 8 -3.84 7.59 1.14
N ILE A 9 -4.45 6.99 2.17
CA ILE A 9 -4.20 5.60 2.60
C ILE A 9 -5.16 4.63 1.88
N SER A 10 -6.00 5.14 0.96
CA SER A 10 -7.02 4.34 0.25
C SER A 10 -6.44 3.33 -0.76
N ALA A 11 -5.20 3.50 -1.21
CA ALA A 11 -4.62 2.63 -2.24
C ALA A 11 -4.08 1.29 -1.70
N CYS A 12 -3.61 1.24 -0.43
CA CYS A 12 -3.08 -0.01 0.13
C CYS A 12 -4.17 -1.03 0.52
N GLY A 13 -5.36 -0.58 0.93
CA GLY A 13 -6.46 -1.48 1.30
C GLY A 13 -7.03 -2.27 0.13
N GLY A 14 -7.11 -1.67 -1.05
CA GLY A 14 -7.62 -2.32 -2.26
C GLY A 14 -6.70 -3.42 -2.80
N ILE A 15 -5.39 -3.26 -2.67
CA ILE A 15 -4.40 -4.23 -3.17
C ILE A 15 -4.35 -5.48 -2.29
N ILE A 16 -4.53 -5.35 -0.97
CA ILE A 16 -4.54 -6.49 -0.03
C ILE A 16 -5.82 -7.32 -0.19
N PHE A 17 -6.97 -6.68 -0.41
CA PHE A 17 -8.22 -7.39 -0.76
C PHE A 17 -8.11 -8.11 -2.11
N ALA A 18 -7.43 -7.51 -3.09
CA ALA A 18 -7.19 -8.14 -4.39
C ALA A 18 -6.29 -9.39 -4.29
N LEU A 19 -5.31 -9.42 -3.38
CA LEU A 19 -4.44 -10.57 -3.17
C LEU A 19 -5.15 -11.76 -2.48
N ILE A 20 -6.07 -11.51 -1.55
CA ILE A 20 -6.92 -12.56 -0.96
C ILE A 20 -7.91 -13.06 -2.01
N PHE A 21 -8.46 -12.17 -2.85
CA PHE A 21 -9.34 -12.53 -3.96
C PHE A 21 -8.61 -13.33 -5.05
N LEU A 22 -7.34 -13.01 -5.36
CA LEU A 22 -6.55 -13.78 -6.32
C LEU A 22 -6.24 -15.20 -5.82
N ALA A 23 -6.01 -15.39 -4.52
CA ALA A 23 -5.77 -16.71 -3.94
C ALA A 23 -7.03 -17.59 -3.97
N VAL A 24 -8.21 -17.01 -3.76
CA VAL A 24 -9.49 -17.73 -3.83
C VAL A 24 -9.95 -17.88 -5.29
N ALA A 25 -9.75 -16.88 -6.14
CA ALA A 25 -10.06 -16.96 -7.56
C ALA A 25 -9.14 -17.95 -8.32
N ASN A 26 -7.87 -18.07 -7.93
CA ASN A 26 -6.96 -19.09 -8.47
C ASN A 26 -7.28 -20.50 -7.96
N ALA A 27 -7.94 -20.67 -6.83
CA ALA A 27 -8.52 -21.95 -6.41
C ALA A 27 -9.76 -22.34 -7.26
N LEU A 28 -10.40 -21.36 -7.89
CA LEU A 28 -11.53 -21.52 -8.81
C LEU A 28 -11.12 -21.64 -10.29
N ALA A 29 -9.87 -21.32 -10.63
CA ALA A 29 -9.34 -21.28 -11.98
C ALA A 29 -8.13 -22.21 -12.14
N ASP A 30 -8.39 -23.38 -12.69
CA ASP A 30 -7.46 -24.29 -13.36
C ASP A 30 -6.53 -25.20 -12.51
N PRO A 31 -6.72 -26.51 -12.53
CA PRO A 31 -5.75 -27.48 -12.02
C PRO A 31 -4.67 -27.82 -13.06
N LYS A 32 -3.95 -26.81 -13.55
CA LYS A 32 -2.68 -27.01 -14.30
C LYS A 32 -1.49 -26.52 -13.51
N THR A 33 -1.38 -26.91 -12.25
CA THR A 33 -0.10 -26.81 -11.52
C THR A 33 0.75 -28.00 -11.93
N LYS A 34 1.74 -27.74 -12.78
CA LYS A 34 2.87 -28.64 -13.00
C LYS A 34 3.58 -28.83 -11.66
N THR A 35 3.39 -29.99 -11.05
CA THR A 35 4.24 -30.46 -9.97
C THR A 35 5.64 -30.68 -10.53
N THR A 36 6.56 -29.78 -10.23
CA THR A 36 7.99 -30.00 -10.40
C THR A 36 8.40 -31.08 -9.39
N SER A 37 8.51 -32.31 -9.85
CA SER A 37 9.10 -33.40 -9.09
C SER A 37 10.57 -33.09 -8.80
N ALA A 38 10.89 -32.88 -7.53
CA ALA A 38 12.27 -32.83 -7.07
C ALA A 38 12.91 -34.20 -7.29
N LYS A 39 13.92 -34.27 -8.14
CA LYS A 39 14.76 -35.46 -8.33
C LYS A 39 15.53 -35.72 -7.03
N LEU A 40 15.17 -36.80 -6.36
CA LEU A 40 16.01 -37.41 -5.31
C LEU A 40 17.35 -37.88 -5.91
N PRO A 41 18.46 -37.74 -5.19
CA PRO A 41 19.77 -38.14 -5.68
C PRO A 41 19.86 -39.67 -5.82
N ARG A 42 20.34 -40.11 -6.97
CA ARG A 42 20.63 -41.53 -7.22
C ARG A 42 21.72 -42.02 -6.25
N SER A 43 21.38 -42.99 -5.44
CA SER A 43 22.34 -43.75 -4.65
C SER A 43 23.19 -44.65 -5.58
N HIS A 44 24.49 -44.66 -5.33
CA HIS A 44 25.44 -45.53 -6.02
C HIS A 44 25.06 -47.00 -5.84
N GLN A 45 24.85 -47.70 -6.96
CA GLN A 45 24.79 -49.17 -7.00
C GLN A 45 26.19 -49.74 -6.74
N GLY A 46 26.39 -50.20 -5.51
CA GLY A 46 27.45 -51.15 -5.23
C GLY A 46 27.05 -52.52 -5.77
N LYS A 47 27.93 -53.09 -6.65
CA LYS A 47 27.80 -54.47 -7.07
C LYS A 47 27.91 -55.37 -5.85
N GLN A 48 26.79 -55.94 -5.38
CA GLN A 48 26.80 -57.13 -4.52
C GLN A 48 26.34 -58.31 -5.34
N GLY A 49 27.12 -59.37 -5.24
CA GLY A 49 26.93 -60.60 -5.97
C GLY A 49 25.56 -61.24 -5.68
N VAL A 50 25.04 -61.85 -6.73
CA VAL A 50 23.85 -62.67 -6.72
C VAL A 50 24.10 -63.80 -5.68
N ARG A 51 23.50 -63.68 -4.50
CA ARG A 51 23.25 -64.83 -3.66
C ARG A 51 22.08 -65.57 -4.28
N GLN A 52 22.29 -66.83 -4.64
CA GLN A 52 21.23 -67.76 -5.00
C GLN A 52 20.22 -67.71 -3.84
N ASP A 53 18.99 -67.35 -4.16
CA ASP A 53 17.86 -67.40 -3.24
C ASP A 53 17.53 -68.89 -2.99
N ASP A 54 17.91 -69.38 -1.82
CA ASP A 54 17.44 -70.69 -1.32
C ASP A 54 16.01 -70.55 -0.81
N SER A 55 15.11 -69.93 -1.59
CA SER A 55 13.69 -69.90 -1.30
C SER A 55 13.16 -71.32 -1.31
N ILE A 56 13.01 -71.83 -0.11
CA ILE A 56 12.37 -73.13 0.13
C ILE A 56 10.95 -73.05 -0.43
N ASN A 57 10.68 -73.78 -1.49
CA ASN A 57 9.34 -74.05 -2.02
C ASN A 57 8.54 -74.91 -1.03
N ALA A 58 8.47 -74.49 0.23
CA ALA A 58 7.63 -75.09 1.24
C ALA A 58 6.20 -74.60 0.99
N LYS A 59 5.30 -75.52 0.68
CA LYS A 59 3.85 -75.22 0.71
C LYS A 59 3.56 -74.65 2.09
N PRO A 60 2.88 -73.48 2.20
CA PRO A 60 2.49 -72.92 3.49
C PRO A 60 1.72 -73.99 4.28
N ALA A 61 1.94 -74.05 5.59
CA ALA A 61 1.19 -74.91 6.45
C ALA A 61 -0.32 -74.56 6.29
N SER A 62 -1.17 -75.54 6.40
CA SER A 62 -2.62 -75.39 6.15
C SER A 62 -3.33 -74.37 7.04
N ASP A 63 -2.73 -74.06 8.17
CA ASP A 63 -3.18 -73.01 9.12
C ASP A 63 -2.74 -71.58 8.67
N LEU A 64 -1.79 -71.47 7.74
CA LEU A 64 -1.34 -70.23 7.10
C LEU A 64 -2.02 -69.98 5.74
N ALA A 65 -2.86 -70.92 5.27
CA ALA A 65 -3.64 -70.71 4.07
C ALA A 65 -4.70 -69.61 4.28
N LEU A 66 -4.65 -68.61 3.42
CA LEU A 66 -5.69 -67.57 3.45
C LEU A 66 -7.08 -68.19 3.19
N ARG A 67 -8.06 -67.83 4.02
CA ARG A 67 -9.45 -68.18 3.73
C ARG A 67 -9.86 -67.52 2.41
N PRO A 68 -10.84 -68.06 1.64
CA PRO A 68 -11.22 -67.52 0.29
C PRO A 68 -11.48 -65.99 0.26
N GLY A 69 -12.00 -65.44 1.37
CA GLY A 69 -12.18 -63.99 1.51
C GLY A 69 -10.86 -63.22 1.74
N GLY A 70 -9.85 -63.89 2.38
CA GLY A 70 -8.53 -63.33 2.57
C GLY A 70 -7.69 -63.31 1.28
N GLU A 71 -7.80 -64.35 0.46
CA GLU A 71 -7.17 -64.42 -0.85
C GLU A 71 -7.68 -63.34 -1.81
N ARG A 72 -8.98 -63.08 -1.82
CA ARG A 72 -9.55 -61.98 -2.63
C ARG A 72 -9.04 -60.59 -2.18
N LYS A 73 -8.98 -60.38 -0.86
CA LYS A 73 -8.44 -59.12 -0.31
C LYS A 73 -6.94 -58.98 -0.59
N ALA A 74 -6.14 -60.03 -0.48
CA ALA A 74 -4.73 -60.01 -0.81
C ALA A 74 -4.51 -59.74 -2.30
N GLY A 75 -5.32 -60.36 -3.18
CA GLY A 75 -5.29 -60.06 -4.63
C GLY A 75 -5.66 -58.60 -4.95
N ALA A 76 -6.70 -58.08 -4.27
CA ALA A 76 -7.08 -56.67 -4.42
C ALA A 76 -5.96 -55.70 -3.98
N LEU A 77 -5.28 -56.01 -2.87
CA LEU A 77 -4.13 -55.21 -2.42
C LEU A 77 -2.97 -55.24 -3.44
N THR A 78 -2.68 -56.40 -4.05
CA THR A 78 -1.69 -56.51 -5.11
C THR A 78 -2.06 -55.63 -6.31
N HIS A 79 -3.29 -55.69 -6.78
CA HIS A 79 -3.78 -54.84 -7.86
C HIS A 79 -3.78 -53.37 -7.52
N PHE A 80 -4.02 -53.01 -6.24
CA PHE A 80 -3.91 -51.62 -5.81
C PHE A 80 -2.46 -51.09 -5.94
N VAL A 81 -1.49 -51.87 -5.47
CA VAL A 81 -0.05 -51.52 -5.58
C VAL A 81 0.39 -51.45 -7.04
N GLU A 82 -0.04 -52.42 -7.87
CA GLU A 82 0.19 -52.40 -9.33
C GLU A 82 -0.39 -51.12 -9.95
N GLY A 83 -1.62 -50.77 -9.59
CA GLY A 83 -2.27 -49.55 -10.08
C GLY A 83 -1.49 -48.29 -9.74
N MET A 84 -1.01 -48.17 -8.49
CA MET A 84 -0.17 -47.06 -8.08
C MET A 84 1.14 -46.99 -8.88
N ALA A 85 1.80 -48.12 -9.09
CA ALA A 85 3.04 -48.19 -9.85
C ALA A 85 2.83 -47.79 -11.34
N PHE A 86 1.74 -48.23 -11.95
CA PHE A 86 1.41 -47.85 -13.33
C PHE A 86 1.08 -46.37 -13.43
N GLU A 87 0.36 -45.80 -12.46
CA GLU A 87 0.04 -44.39 -12.44
C GLU A 87 1.30 -43.51 -12.27
N GLU A 88 2.25 -43.91 -11.40
CA GLU A 88 3.53 -43.21 -11.25
C GLU A 88 4.39 -43.27 -12.56
N ASN A 89 4.26 -44.33 -13.32
CA ASN A 89 4.95 -44.48 -14.61
C ASN A 89 4.20 -43.80 -15.78
N GLY A 90 3.03 -43.23 -15.56
CA GLY A 90 2.21 -42.60 -16.61
C GLY A 90 1.45 -43.60 -17.47
N GLU A 91 1.36 -44.90 -17.07
CA GLU A 91 0.66 -45.96 -17.77
C GLU A 91 -0.81 -46.01 -17.34
N MET A 92 -1.58 -44.95 -17.69
CA MET A 92 -2.94 -44.69 -17.12
C MET A 92 -3.92 -45.81 -17.41
N ASP A 93 -3.97 -46.34 -18.64
CA ASP A 93 -4.86 -47.48 -19.00
C ASP A 93 -4.63 -48.69 -18.10
N ARG A 94 -3.37 -49.03 -17.83
CA ARG A 94 -3.02 -50.15 -16.94
C ARG A 94 -3.33 -49.86 -15.48
N ALA A 95 -3.16 -48.61 -15.05
CA ALA A 95 -3.53 -48.19 -13.72
C ALA A 95 -5.06 -48.33 -13.51
N LEU A 96 -5.87 -47.85 -14.46
CA LEU A 96 -7.31 -47.97 -14.43
C LEU A 96 -7.77 -49.45 -14.39
N ASP A 97 -7.17 -50.33 -15.26
CA ASP A 97 -7.47 -51.76 -15.23
C ASP A 97 -7.16 -52.42 -13.88
N ALA A 98 -6.03 -52.06 -13.27
CA ALA A 98 -5.65 -52.57 -11.97
C ALA A 98 -6.60 -52.07 -10.85
N TYR A 99 -6.93 -50.78 -10.86
CA TYR A 99 -7.88 -50.21 -9.89
C TYR A 99 -9.31 -50.75 -10.06
N HIS A 100 -9.79 -50.99 -11.28
CA HIS A 100 -11.07 -51.64 -11.52
C HIS A 100 -11.13 -53.05 -10.94
N LYS A 101 -10.05 -53.83 -10.99
CA LYS A 101 -9.96 -55.14 -10.33
C LYS A 101 -10.11 -55.03 -8.82
N VAL A 102 -9.59 -53.98 -8.22
CA VAL A 102 -9.78 -53.70 -6.77
C VAL A 102 -11.24 -53.36 -6.49
N LEU A 103 -11.83 -52.42 -7.23
CA LEU A 103 -13.21 -51.99 -7.05
C LEU A 103 -14.26 -53.09 -7.35
N ASN A 104 -13.92 -54.04 -8.24
CA ASN A 104 -14.77 -55.24 -8.45
C ASN A 104 -14.82 -56.17 -7.21
N VAL A 105 -13.78 -56.15 -6.39
CA VAL A 105 -13.76 -56.93 -5.12
C VAL A 105 -14.42 -56.16 -3.99
N ASP A 106 -14.18 -54.86 -3.92
CA ASP A 106 -14.74 -53.99 -2.88
C ASP A 106 -15.11 -52.61 -3.50
N PRO A 107 -16.29 -52.48 -4.07
CA PRO A 107 -16.75 -51.23 -4.68
C PRO A 107 -16.99 -50.12 -3.66
N GLY A 108 -17.05 -50.43 -2.36
CA GLY A 108 -17.25 -49.46 -1.26
C GLY A 108 -16.02 -48.62 -0.90
N GLN A 109 -14.88 -48.83 -1.56
CA GLN A 109 -13.65 -48.03 -1.35
C GLN A 109 -13.79 -46.65 -2.01
N ALA A 110 -14.41 -45.72 -1.30
CA ALA A 110 -14.77 -44.41 -1.81
C ALA A 110 -13.59 -43.60 -2.32
N GLN A 111 -12.45 -43.62 -1.60
CA GLN A 111 -11.24 -42.90 -2.00
C GLN A 111 -10.64 -43.44 -3.33
N LEU A 112 -10.68 -44.78 -3.50
CA LEU A 112 -10.23 -45.37 -4.75
C LEU A 112 -11.21 -45.08 -5.90
N ALA A 113 -12.49 -45.13 -5.63
CA ALA A 113 -13.53 -44.78 -6.61
C ALA A 113 -13.40 -43.30 -7.05
N ALA A 114 -13.14 -42.39 -6.10
CA ALA A 114 -12.88 -40.97 -6.40
C ALA A 114 -11.59 -40.78 -7.24
N ARG A 115 -10.52 -41.52 -6.92
CA ARG A 115 -9.27 -41.50 -7.70
C ARG A 115 -9.48 -42.01 -9.13
N VAL A 116 -10.15 -43.14 -9.30
CA VAL A 116 -10.48 -43.68 -10.61
C VAL A 116 -11.38 -42.73 -11.40
N ALA A 117 -12.36 -42.15 -10.76
CA ALA A 117 -13.22 -41.14 -11.40
C ALA A 117 -12.39 -39.90 -11.84
N GLY A 118 -11.40 -39.49 -11.04
CA GLY A 118 -10.49 -38.42 -11.39
C GLY A 118 -9.64 -38.72 -12.64
N LEU A 119 -9.13 -39.94 -12.75
CA LEU A 119 -8.38 -40.40 -13.93
C LEU A 119 -9.26 -40.45 -15.18
N LEU A 120 -10.48 -41.01 -15.06
CA LEU A 120 -11.45 -41.07 -16.15
C LEU A 120 -11.91 -39.69 -16.63
N ILE A 121 -11.99 -38.70 -15.72
CA ILE A 121 -12.29 -37.32 -16.06
C ILE A 121 -11.15 -36.71 -16.91
N GLN A 122 -9.89 -37.03 -16.62
CA GLN A 122 -8.75 -36.56 -17.42
C GLN A 122 -8.75 -37.10 -18.85
N GLU A 123 -9.41 -38.25 -19.06
CA GLU A 123 -9.61 -38.89 -20.37
C GLU A 123 -10.97 -38.55 -21.00
N ASP A 124 -11.72 -37.61 -20.43
CA ASP A 124 -13.05 -37.19 -20.85
C ASP A 124 -14.11 -38.30 -20.80
N ASP A 125 -13.84 -39.44 -20.10
CA ASP A 125 -14.80 -40.52 -19.92
C ASP A 125 -15.72 -40.29 -18.70
N PHE A 126 -16.57 -39.25 -18.80
CA PHE A 126 -17.53 -38.90 -17.76
C PHE A 126 -18.58 -40.02 -17.46
N PRO A 127 -19.09 -40.77 -18.45
CA PRO A 127 -20.03 -41.86 -18.19
C PRO A 127 -19.43 -42.90 -17.25
N GLN A 128 -18.22 -43.39 -17.52
CA GLN A 128 -17.59 -44.42 -16.71
C GLN A 128 -17.23 -43.89 -15.32
N ALA A 129 -16.73 -42.62 -15.20
CA ALA A 129 -16.51 -41.97 -13.92
C ALA A 129 -17.76 -41.92 -13.05
N ILE A 130 -18.92 -41.59 -13.64
CA ILE A 130 -20.19 -41.55 -12.93
C ILE A 130 -20.63 -42.95 -12.48
N ASP A 131 -20.46 -43.98 -13.30
CA ASP A 131 -20.85 -45.35 -12.97
C ASP A 131 -20.01 -45.89 -11.80
N VAL A 132 -18.68 -45.67 -11.81
CA VAL A 132 -17.78 -46.05 -10.70
C VAL A 132 -18.22 -45.39 -9.38
N LEU A 133 -18.52 -44.09 -9.40
CA LEU A 133 -18.95 -43.38 -8.20
C LEU A 133 -20.36 -43.85 -7.71
N LYS A 134 -21.28 -44.14 -8.62
CA LYS A 134 -22.61 -44.68 -8.28
C LYS A 134 -22.52 -46.09 -7.70
N ASP A 135 -21.59 -46.92 -8.17
CA ASP A 135 -21.38 -48.25 -7.61
C ASP A 135 -20.73 -48.16 -6.22
N ALA A 136 -19.83 -47.20 -5.99
CA ALA A 136 -19.32 -46.88 -4.66
C ALA A 136 -20.44 -46.45 -3.70
N ILE A 137 -21.39 -45.62 -4.16
CA ILE A 137 -22.57 -45.21 -3.37
C ILE A 137 -23.48 -46.39 -3.06
N LYS A 138 -23.74 -47.28 -4.02
CA LYS A 138 -24.55 -48.48 -3.77
C LYS A 138 -23.93 -49.38 -2.71
N ALA A 139 -22.61 -49.53 -2.74
CA ALA A 139 -21.86 -50.34 -1.77
C ALA A 139 -21.76 -49.68 -0.38
N ASN A 140 -21.56 -48.36 -0.34
CA ASN A 140 -21.48 -47.61 0.90
C ASN A 140 -22.23 -46.26 0.78
N PRO A 141 -23.55 -46.23 1.00
CA PRO A 141 -24.37 -45.03 0.81
C PRO A 141 -24.14 -43.94 1.87
N ASN A 142 -23.37 -44.23 2.93
CA ASN A 142 -23.11 -43.29 4.02
C ASN A 142 -21.72 -42.56 3.87
N ASN A 143 -21.01 -42.79 2.78
CA ASN A 143 -19.78 -42.06 2.50
C ASN A 143 -20.09 -40.82 1.66
N ALA A 144 -19.63 -39.64 2.12
CA ALA A 144 -19.90 -38.34 1.48
C ALA A 144 -19.07 -38.11 0.19
N GLU A 145 -17.86 -38.67 0.11
CA GLU A 145 -16.89 -38.39 -0.94
C GLU A 145 -17.41 -38.70 -2.37
N PRO A 146 -18.00 -39.87 -2.67
CA PRO A 146 -18.53 -40.11 -4.01
C PRO A 146 -19.65 -39.15 -4.42
N TYR A 147 -20.45 -38.68 -3.46
CA TYR A 147 -21.47 -37.65 -3.74
C TYR A 147 -20.84 -36.29 -4.06
N GLN A 148 -19.76 -35.90 -3.38
CA GLN A 148 -19.00 -34.67 -3.70
C GLN A 148 -18.43 -34.72 -5.12
N GLN A 149 -17.85 -35.87 -5.51
CA GLN A 149 -17.30 -36.05 -6.85
C GLN A 149 -18.40 -36.04 -7.93
N LEU A 150 -19.54 -36.65 -7.68
CA LEU A 150 -20.68 -36.55 -8.59
C LEU A 150 -21.19 -35.12 -8.72
N ALA A 151 -21.31 -34.39 -7.60
CA ALA A 151 -21.68 -32.98 -7.64
C ALA A 151 -20.75 -32.18 -8.55
N PHE A 152 -19.44 -32.40 -8.43
CA PHE A 152 -18.42 -31.74 -9.26
C PHE A 152 -18.58 -32.10 -10.74
N ILE A 153 -18.71 -33.38 -11.10
CA ILE A 153 -18.88 -33.85 -12.50
C ILE A 153 -20.14 -33.23 -13.13
N TYR A 154 -21.25 -33.30 -12.41
CA TYR A 154 -22.54 -32.79 -12.91
C TYR A 154 -22.51 -31.26 -13.09
N ALA A 155 -21.85 -30.52 -12.19
CA ALA A 155 -21.74 -29.08 -12.30
C ALA A 155 -20.76 -28.63 -13.40
N ARG A 156 -19.53 -29.15 -13.36
CA ARG A 156 -18.44 -28.65 -14.18
C ARG A 156 -18.52 -29.10 -15.63
N TYR A 157 -18.77 -30.40 -15.84
CA TYR A 157 -18.67 -31.03 -17.16
C TYR A 157 -20.04 -31.22 -17.81
N LEU A 158 -21.03 -31.66 -17.07
CA LEU A 158 -22.33 -31.95 -17.66
C LEU A 158 -23.32 -30.78 -17.64
N LYS A 159 -23.00 -29.72 -16.92
CA LYS A 159 -23.84 -28.51 -16.76
C LYS A 159 -25.28 -28.81 -16.26
N LYS A 160 -25.43 -29.87 -15.46
CA LYS A 160 -26.69 -30.29 -14.87
C LYS A 160 -26.79 -29.79 -13.43
N THR A 161 -27.08 -28.51 -13.26
CA THR A 161 -27.03 -27.78 -11.99
C THR A 161 -27.91 -28.42 -10.90
N ASP A 162 -29.14 -28.78 -11.21
CA ASP A 162 -30.06 -29.34 -10.22
C ASP A 162 -29.54 -30.67 -9.63
N GLN A 163 -29.03 -31.55 -10.49
CA GLN A 163 -28.46 -32.83 -10.05
C GLN A 163 -27.18 -32.61 -9.24
N ALA A 164 -26.36 -31.63 -9.62
CA ALA A 164 -25.17 -31.27 -8.86
C ALA A 164 -25.50 -30.76 -7.45
N ILE A 165 -26.55 -29.92 -7.32
CA ILE A 165 -27.05 -29.42 -6.03
C ILE A 165 -27.57 -30.59 -5.16
N ASP A 166 -28.31 -31.53 -5.75
CA ASP A 166 -28.84 -32.69 -5.01
C ASP A 166 -27.71 -33.55 -4.44
N TYR A 167 -26.66 -33.84 -5.23
CA TYR A 167 -25.50 -34.59 -4.77
C TYR A 167 -24.70 -33.82 -3.71
N ALA A 168 -24.47 -32.52 -3.88
CA ALA A 168 -23.80 -31.70 -2.89
C ALA A 168 -24.55 -31.64 -1.55
N ASN A 169 -25.88 -31.46 -1.59
CA ASN A 169 -26.70 -31.49 -0.36
C ASN A 169 -26.68 -32.88 0.31
N ARG A 170 -26.61 -33.96 -0.45
CA ARG A 170 -26.50 -35.32 0.09
C ARG A 170 -25.14 -35.51 0.79
N ALA A 171 -24.05 -35.04 0.20
CA ALA A 171 -22.73 -35.05 0.82
C ALA A 171 -22.72 -34.30 2.15
N ILE A 172 -23.25 -33.06 2.17
CA ILE A 172 -23.40 -32.26 3.39
C ILE A 172 -24.22 -32.96 4.46
N ALA A 173 -25.34 -33.62 4.09
CA ALA A 173 -26.17 -34.33 5.05
C ALA A 173 -25.45 -35.52 5.70
N LEU A 174 -24.51 -36.16 4.98
CA LEU A 174 -23.72 -37.29 5.46
C LEU A 174 -22.54 -36.83 6.33
N ASN A 175 -21.91 -35.74 6.00
CA ASN A 175 -20.81 -35.16 6.77
C ASN A 175 -20.98 -33.65 6.92
N PRO A 176 -21.82 -33.17 7.85
CA PRO A 176 -22.06 -31.74 8.04
C PRO A 176 -20.84 -30.93 8.52
N ALA A 177 -19.85 -31.60 9.11
CA ALA A 177 -18.62 -30.96 9.60
C ALA A 177 -17.51 -30.85 8.52
N ASP A 178 -17.76 -31.38 7.33
CA ASP A 178 -16.85 -31.26 6.21
C ASP A 178 -17.19 -30.01 5.37
N VAL A 179 -16.26 -29.08 5.35
CA VAL A 179 -16.44 -27.80 4.62
C VAL A 179 -16.44 -27.96 3.11
N GLU A 180 -15.83 -29.03 2.57
CA GLU A 180 -15.78 -29.27 1.12
C GLU A 180 -17.16 -29.43 0.51
N GLY A 181 -18.09 -30.10 1.22
CA GLY A 181 -19.49 -30.21 0.76
C GLY A 181 -20.15 -28.84 0.58
N TYR A 182 -19.94 -27.93 1.52
CA TYR A 182 -20.46 -26.57 1.41
C TYR A 182 -19.74 -25.77 0.32
N GLN A 183 -18.43 -25.93 0.19
CA GLN A 183 -17.67 -25.27 -0.87
C GLN A 183 -18.22 -25.66 -2.25
N ARG A 184 -18.42 -26.96 -2.50
CA ARG A 184 -19.01 -27.45 -3.76
C ARG A 184 -20.39 -26.86 -4.02
N LEU A 185 -21.25 -26.85 -3.00
CA LEU A 185 -22.59 -26.26 -3.13
C LEU A 185 -22.53 -24.78 -3.46
N VAL A 186 -21.67 -24.03 -2.78
CA VAL A 186 -21.45 -22.61 -3.04
C VAL A 186 -20.93 -22.35 -4.46
N GLU A 187 -19.93 -23.11 -4.91
CA GLU A 187 -19.41 -23.01 -6.28
C GLU A 187 -20.52 -23.22 -7.33
N ILE A 188 -21.39 -24.21 -7.12
CA ILE A 188 -22.50 -24.53 -8.02
C ILE A 188 -23.56 -23.41 -8.02
N GLU A 189 -23.96 -22.96 -6.84
CA GLU A 189 -24.99 -21.91 -6.68
C GLU A 189 -24.52 -20.56 -7.23
N VAL A 190 -23.26 -20.19 -6.98
CA VAL A 190 -22.66 -18.96 -7.50
C VAL A 190 -22.52 -19.01 -9.02
N ALA A 191 -22.06 -20.15 -9.58
CA ALA A 191 -22.00 -20.34 -11.04
C ALA A 191 -23.38 -20.29 -11.71
N ALA A 192 -24.44 -20.64 -10.98
CA ALA A 192 -25.85 -20.54 -11.42
C ALA A 192 -26.45 -19.13 -11.19
N GLY A 193 -25.69 -18.16 -10.67
CA GLY A 193 -26.18 -16.82 -10.33
C GLY A 193 -27.10 -16.79 -9.09
N GLN A 194 -27.06 -17.82 -8.25
CA GLN A 194 -27.96 -18.00 -7.09
C GLN A 194 -27.23 -17.68 -5.77
N GLU A 195 -26.51 -16.53 -5.70
CA GLU A 195 -25.71 -16.12 -4.54
C GLU A 195 -26.48 -16.15 -3.21
N LYS A 196 -27.78 -15.83 -3.24
CA LYS A 196 -28.62 -15.89 -2.05
C LYS A 196 -28.72 -17.31 -1.49
N LYS A 197 -28.86 -18.33 -2.34
CA LYS A 197 -28.90 -19.72 -1.90
C LYS A 197 -27.55 -20.21 -1.40
N ALA A 198 -26.46 -19.75 -2.05
CA ALA A 198 -25.10 -20.00 -1.56
C ALA A 198 -24.91 -19.47 -0.12
N LEU A 199 -25.37 -18.26 0.17
CA LEU A 199 -25.35 -17.71 1.52
C LEU A 199 -26.24 -18.50 2.49
N GLU A 200 -27.44 -18.93 2.08
CA GLU A 200 -28.31 -19.79 2.89
C GLU A 200 -27.64 -21.14 3.23
N ALA A 201 -26.85 -21.69 2.29
CA ALA A 201 -26.05 -22.89 2.54
C ALA A 201 -24.96 -22.64 3.59
N LEU A 202 -24.23 -21.54 3.48
CA LEU A 202 -23.22 -21.15 4.47
C LEU A 202 -23.85 -20.84 5.84
N ASP A 203 -25.04 -20.21 5.88
CA ASP A 203 -25.79 -19.98 7.12
C ASP A 203 -26.19 -21.30 7.83
N ARG A 204 -26.41 -22.37 7.07
CA ARG A 204 -26.59 -23.73 7.64
C ARG A 204 -25.28 -24.22 8.25
N ALA A 205 -24.16 -24.01 7.57
CA ALA A 205 -22.83 -24.40 8.06
C ALA A 205 -22.47 -23.73 9.39
N THR A 206 -22.87 -22.47 9.62
CA THR A 206 -22.61 -21.78 10.90
C THR A 206 -23.26 -22.42 12.11
N LYS A 207 -24.28 -23.27 11.91
CA LYS A 207 -25.01 -23.99 12.96
C LYS A 207 -24.40 -25.35 13.30
N VAL A 208 -23.42 -25.78 12.52
CA VAL A 208 -22.71 -27.05 12.76
C VAL A 208 -21.83 -26.92 14.01
N ARG A 209 -21.79 -27.98 14.80
CA ARG A 209 -20.87 -28.09 15.94
C ARG A 209 -19.55 -28.68 15.44
N SER A 210 -18.57 -27.81 15.23
CA SER A 210 -17.22 -28.23 14.87
C SER A 210 -16.22 -27.59 15.82
N ASN A 211 -15.27 -28.41 16.30
CA ASN A 211 -14.10 -27.93 17.04
C ASN A 211 -12.86 -27.81 16.13
N ASP A 212 -13.03 -28.09 14.84
CA ASP A 212 -11.94 -27.96 13.88
C ASP A 212 -11.80 -26.48 13.45
N PRO A 213 -10.68 -25.84 13.75
CA PRO A 213 -10.45 -24.44 13.35
C PRO A 213 -10.39 -24.27 11.83
N ASN A 214 -9.96 -25.31 11.10
CA ASN A 214 -9.95 -25.29 9.63
C ASN A 214 -11.34 -25.20 9.03
N PHE A 215 -12.32 -25.89 9.63
CA PHE A 215 -13.72 -25.77 9.22
C PHE A 215 -14.18 -24.30 9.27
N TRP A 216 -13.95 -23.62 10.39
CA TRP A 216 -14.34 -22.21 10.57
C TRP A 216 -13.55 -21.28 9.67
N MET A 217 -12.25 -21.55 9.49
CA MET A 217 -11.39 -20.78 8.60
C MET A 217 -11.87 -20.82 7.15
N HIS A 218 -12.11 -22.01 6.62
CA HIS A 218 -12.60 -22.17 5.24
C HIS A 218 -14.01 -21.60 5.07
N LEU A 219 -14.88 -21.79 6.06
CA LEU A 219 -16.22 -21.19 6.05
C LEU A 219 -16.15 -19.65 5.99
N GLY A 220 -15.27 -19.03 6.77
CA GLY A 220 -15.02 -17.59 6.73
C GLY A 220 -14.53 -17.12 5.36
N LYS A 221 -13.58 -17.85 4.76
CA LYS A 221 -13.07 -17.56 3.40
C LYS A 221 -14.18 -17.64 2.34
N LEU A 222 -15.09 -18.62 2.44
CA LEU A 222 -16.23 -18.72 1.52
C LEU A 222 -17.20 -17.54 1.66
N TYR A 223 -17.48 -17.09 2.87
CA TYR A 223 -18.31 -15.89 3.08
C TYR A 223 -17.64 -14.62 2.52
N VAL A 224 -16.33 -14.44 2.75
CA VAL A 224 -15.57 -13.32 2.18
C VAL A 224 -15.67 -13.32 0.66
N ALA A 225 -15.51 -14.48 0.02
CA ALA A 225 -15.57 -14.60 -1.44
C ALA A 225 -16.93 -14.18 -2.04
N ILE A 226 -18.03 -14.39 -1.31
CA ILE A 226 -19.38 -14.05 -1.80
C ILE A 226 -19.75 -12.59 -1.44
N LEU A 227 -19.47 -12.17 -0.20
CA LEU A 227 -19.97 -10.92 0.33
C LEU A 227 -19.06 -9.72 0.00
N PHE A 228 -17.74 -9.94 -0.08
CA PHE A 228 -16.77 -8.84 -0.24
C PHE A 228 -16.30 -8.78 -1.71
N LYS A 229 -17.09 -8.12 -2.55
CA LYS A 229 -16.75 -7.90 -3.96
C LYS A 229 -15.80 -6.72 -4.09
N SER A 230 -14.94 -6.77 -5.11
CA SER A 230 -13.81 -5.85 -5.31
C SER A 230 -14.14 -4.34 -5.25
N ASP A 231 -15.37 -3.95 -5.57
CA ASP A 231 -15.75 -2.53 -5.73
C ASP A 231 -16.68 -1.99 -4.64
N SER A 232 -16.98 -2.76 -3.59
CA SER A 232 -17.89 -2.32 -2.53
C SER A 232 -17.34 -2.60 -1.13
N GLN A 233 -17.48 -1.62 -0.24
CA GLN A 233 -17.25 -1.85 1.18
C GLN A 233 -18.29 -2.83 1.72
N PRO A 234 -17.91 -3.85 2.52
CA PRO A 234 -18.84 -4.77 3.12
C PRO A 234 -19.81 -4.04 4.05
N LYS A 235 -21.08 -4.48 4.05
CA LYS A 235 -22.08 -3.92 4.96
C LYS A 235 -21.76 -4.29 6.42
N PRO A 236 -22.11 -3.46 7.40
CA PRO A 236 -21.81 -3.72 8.81
C PRO A 236 -22.30 -5.09 9.32
N ASP A 237 -23.49 -5.52 8.89
CA ASP A 237 -24.06 -6.81 9.29
C ASP A 237 -23.33 -8.00 8.62
N GLU A 238 -22.87 -7.82 7.39
CA GLU A 238 -22.05 -8.81 6.67
C GLU A 238 -20.70 -8.97 7.35
N LEU A 239 -20.04 -7.83 7.65
CA LEU A 239 -18.78 -7.81 8.37
C LEU A 239 -18.90 -8.48 9.75
N LYS A 240 -19.95 -8.16 10.50
CA LYS A 240 -20.22 -8.77 11.81
C LYS A 240 -20.37 -10.29 11.71
N ARG A 241 -21.10 -10.78 10.71
CA ARG A 241 -21.28 -12.21 10.47
C ARG A 241 -19.97 -12.93 10.19
N VAL A 242 -19.15 -12.37 9.30
CA VAL A 242 -17.85 -12.94 8.95
C VAL A 242 -16.89 -12.91 10.13
N ASN A 243 -16.88 -11.82 10.92
CA ASN A 243 -16.09 -11.70 12.14
C ASN A 243 -16.39 -12.80 13.14
N GLU A 244 -17.68 -13.15 13.35
CA GLU A 244 -18.08 -14.22 14.28
C GLU A 244 -17.53 -15.59 13.85
N ILE A 245 -17.40 -15.82 12.55
CA ILE A 245 -16.86 -17.07 12.00
C ILE A 245 -15.34 -17.14 12.21
N PHE A 246 -14.60 -16.07 11.84
CA PHE A 246 -13.15 -16.02 12.06
C PHE A 246 -12.79 -16.02 13.55
N LYS A 247 -13.62 -15.42 14.41
CA LYS A 247 -13.46 -15.50 15.86
C LYS A 247 -13.54 -16.94 16.34
N ARG A 248 -14.50 -17.73 15.86
CA ARG A 248 -14.59 -19.17 16.17
C ARG A 248 -13.35 -19.92 15.67
N ALA A 249 -12.83 -19.59 14.49
CA ALA A 249 -11.58 -20.17 14.02
C ALA A 249 -10.43 -19.92 15.00
N ALA A 250 -10.27 -18.68 15.48
CA ALA A 250 -9.26 -18.33 16.46
C ALA A 250 -9.48 -19.00 17.84
N GLU A 251 -10.73 -19.08 18.32
CA GLU A 251 -11.08 -19.73 19.59
C GLU A 251 -10.75 -21.24 19.60
N HIS A 252 -10.88 -21.90 18.45
CA HIS A 252 -10.58 -23.32 18.28
C HIS A 252 -9.14 -23.59 17.81
N ALA A 253 -8.40 -22.55 17.39
CA ALA A 253 -7.03 -22.70 16.88
C ALA A 253 -6.04 -23.23 17.94
N GLY A 254 -6.31 -23.00 19.23
CA GLY A 254 -5.34 -23.30 20.28
C GLY A 254 -4.03 -22.59 20.05
N ASP A 255 -2.94 -23.37 19.93
CA ASP A 255 -1.59 -22.88 19.65
C ASP A 255 -1.16 -23.16 18.18
N ASP A 256 -2.09 -23.23 17.24
CA ASP A 256 -1.78 -23.33 15.80
C ASP A 256 -1.45 -21.93 15.24
N PRO A 257 -0.17 -21.62 15.01
CA PRO A 257 0.23 -20.30 14.55
C PRO A 257 -0.24 -19.99 13.12
N ALA A 258 -0.47 -21.01 12.27
CA ALA A 258 -0.93 -20.80 10.91
C ALA A 258 -2.37 -20.29 10.89
N ILE A 259 -3.25 -20.92 11.67
CA ILE A 259 -4.65 -20.48 11.80
C ILE A 259 -4.73 -19.10 12.44
N LEU A 260 -4.00 -18.86 13.55
CA LEU A 260 -3.99 -17.56 14.21
C LEU A 260 -3.53 -16.44 13.27
N LYS A 261 -2.51 -16.70 12.46
CA LYS A 261 -2.00 -15.76 11.46
C LYS A 261 -3.02 -15.48 10.36
N ASP A 262 -3.66 -16.51 9.81
CA ASP A 262 -4.70 -16.35 8.78
C ASP A 262 -5.88 -15.50 9.30
N VAL A 263 -6.30 -15.71 10.57
CA VAL A 263 -7.34 -14.90 11.20
C VAL A 263 -6.87 -13.47 11.43
N ALA A 264 -5.63 -13.26 11.87
CA ALA A 264 -5.05 -11.94 12.04
C ALA A 264 -4.98 -11.20 10.70
N ASP A 265 -4.62 -11.90 9.62
CA ASP A 265 -4.58 -11.37 8.26
C ASP A 265 -5.96 -10.91 7.78
N TYR A 266 -7.00 -11.69 8.06
CA TYR A 266 -8.38 -11.28 7.79
C TYR A 266 -8.76 -10.00 8.54
N TYR A 267 -8.50 -9.92 9.86
CA TYR A 267 -8.80 -8.73 10.64
C TYR A 267 -8.00 -7.51 10.18
N ALA A 268 -6.72 -7.69 9.84
CA ALA A 268 -5.89 -6.61 9.30
C ALA A 268 -6.41 -6.11 7.93
N ALA A 269 -6.76 -7.02 7.02
CA ALA A 269 -7.32 -6.69 5.71
C ALA A 269 -8.66 -5.96 5.82
N SER A 270 -9.49 -6.32 6.80
CA SER A 270 -10.76 -5.65 7.09
C SER A 270 -10.62 -4.41 7.98
N GLN A 271 -9.41 -3.89 8.17
CA GLN A 271 -9.07 -2.71 8.98
C GLN A 271 -9.42 -2.82 10.48
N GLN A 272 -9.60 -4.02 10.98
CA GLN A 272 -9.91 -4.32 12.38
C GLN A 272 -8.61 -4.63 13.16
N LEU A 273 -7.71 -3.65 13.21
CA LEU A 273 -6.36 -3.81 13.75
C LEU A 273 -6.34 -4.11 15.25
N LYS A 274 -7.37 -3.70 16.00
CA LYS A 274 -7.47 -4.00 17.43
C LYS A 274 -7.63 -5.49 17.68
N GLU A 275 -8.28 -6.19 16.77
CA GLU A 275 -8.48 -7.64 16.78
C GLU A 275 -7.28 -8.38 16.19
N ALA A 276 -6.61 -7.81 15.18
CA ALA A 276 -5.46 -8.41 14.52
C ALA A 276 -4.20 -8.43 15.39
N ILE A 277 -3.89 -7.33 16.08
CA ILE A 277 -2.66 -7.14 16.87
C ILE A 277 -2.46 -8.25 17.93
N PRO A 278 -3.44 -8.59 18.77
CA PRO A 278 -3.28 -9.66 19.77
C PRO A 278 -2.96 -11.02 19.15
N LEU A 279 -3.53 -11.31 17.98
CA LEU A 279 -3.29 -12.57 17.27
C LEU A 279 -1.87 -12.62 16.69
N TYR A 280 -1.39 -11.55 16.05
CA TYR A 280 0.00 -11.48 15.60
C TYR A 280 1.00 -11.59 16.76
N LEU A 281 0.71 -10.97 17.91
CA LEU A 281 1.54 -11.14 19.11
C LEU A 281 1.59 -12.60 19.53
N ARG A 282 0.43 -13.29 19.53
CA ARG A 282 0.40 -14.73 19.87
C ARG A 282 1.15 -15.58 18.86
N VAL A 283 1.04 -15.27 17.57
CA VAL A 283 1.85 -15.93 16.53
C VAL A 283 3.34 -15.78 16.82
N LEU A 284 3.81 -14.58 17.19
CA LEU A 284 5.23 -14.34 17.49
C LEU A 284 5.69 -14.94 18.83
N GLU A 285 4.79 -15.15 19.79
CA GLU A 285 5.11 -15.96 20.98
C GLU A 285 5.36 -17.42 20.63
N LEU A 286 4.61 -17.97 19.67
CA LEU A 286 4.72 -19.37 19.23
C LEU A 286 5.84 -19.56 18.20
N GLN A 287 6.01 -18.59 17.32
CA GLN A 287 6.99 -18.58 16.24
C GLN A 287 7.72 -17.21 16.19
N PRO A 288 8.71 -16.99 17.07
CA PRO A 288 9.44 -15.71 17.13
C PRO A 288 10.10 -15.31 15.82
N GLU A 289 10.46 -16.27 14.98
CA GLU A 289 11.14 -16.06 13.68
C GLU A 289 10.20 -15.73 12.52
N ASP A 290 8.88 -15.65 12.72
CA ASP A 290 7.95 -15.28 11.64
C ASP A 290 8.08 -13.79 11.27
N ALA A 291 9.00 -13.51 10.34
CA ALA A 291 9.28 -12.16 9.86
C ALA A 291 8.03 -11.49 9.24
N ASN A 292 7.15 -12.26 8.59
CA ASN A 292 5.93 -11.71 7.98
C ASN A 292 4.93 -11.25 9.04
N ALA A 293 4.69 -12.04 10.09
CA ALA A 293 3.84 -11.64 11.21
C ALA A 293 4.40 -10.41 11.92
N ARG A 294 5.72 -10.30 12.05
CA ARG A 294 6.40 -9.17 12.68
C ARG A 294 6.23 -7.88 11.85
N GLU A 295 6.41 -7.94 10.55
CA GLU A 295 6.19 -6.81 9.63
C GLU A 295 4.73 -6.32 9.66
N LYS A 296 3.77 -7.25 9.66
CA LYS A 296 2.34 -6.93 9.78
C LYS A 296 1.97 -6.32 11.12
N LEU A 297 2.57 -6.83 12.21
CA LEU A 297 2.39 -6.27 13.55
C LEU A 297 2.95 -4.85 13.65
N ALA A 298 4.14 -4.59 13.08
CA ALA A 298 4.71 -3.25 13.03
C ALA A 298 3.78 -2.28 12.30
N THR A 299 3.25 -2.69 11.14
CA THR A 299 2.25 -1.93 10.39
C THR A 299 0.98 -1.70 11.22
N GLY A 300 0.49 -2.71 11.94
CA GLY A 300 -0.64 -2.59 12.85
C GLY A 300 -0.41 -1.55 13.95
N PHE A 301 0.77 -1.51 14.55
CA PHE A 301 1.14 -0.50 15.54
C PHE A 301 1.21 0.91 14.94
N ILE A 302 1.71 1.06 13.72
CA ILE A 302 1.72 2.35 13.01
C ILE A 302 0.28 2.86 12.83
N LEU A 303 -0.57 2.04 12.24
CA LEU A 303 -1.95 2.42 11.91
C LEU A 303 -2.83 2.65 13.16
N THR A 304 -2.50 2.03 14.30
CA THR A 304 -3.17 2.27 15.59
C THR A 304 -2.49 3.35 16.44
N ASN A 305 -1.54 4.10 15.86
CA ASN A 305 -0.80 5.19 16.51
C ASN A 305 0.00 4.76 17.77
N GLN A 306 0.42 3.49 17.82
CA GLN A 306 1.31 2.95 18.87
C GLN A 306 2.79 3.07 18.44
N ARG A 307 3.23 4.30 18.12
CA ARG A 307 4.51 4.59 17.45
C ARG A 307 5.72 3.99 18.17
N GLY A 308 5.79 4.10 19.50
CA GLY A 308 6.91 3.54 20.26
C GLY A 308 7.10 2.04 20.00
N LYS A 309 6.02 1.27 20.05
CA LYS A 309 6.06 -0.18 19.77
C LYS A 309 6.42 -0.47 18.30
N ALA A 310 5.94 0.36 17.38
CA ALA A 310 6.30 0.25 15.98
C ALA A 310 7.81 0.45 15.76
N VAL A 311 8.40 1.47 16.38
CA VAL A 311 9.85 1.75 16.31
C VAL A 311 10.64 0.58 16.87
N GLU A 312 10.34 0.11 18.11
CA GLU A 312 11.02 -1.03 18.72
C GLU A 312 10.97 -2.28 17.82
N MET A 313 9.82 -2.58 17.26
CA MET A 313 9.63 -3.73 16.38
C MET A 313 10.43 -3.59 15.08
N LEU A 314 10.40 -2.41 14.44
CA LEU A 314 11.13 -2.16 13.20
C LEU A 314 12.64 -2.18 13.40
N GLU A 315 13.14 -1.61 14.52
CA GLU A 315 14.57 -1.67 14.88
C GLU A 315 15.03 -3.12 15.12
N GLN A 316 14.17 -3.96 15.71
CA GLN A 316 14.46 -5.38 15.87
C GLN A 316 14.51 -6.10 14.52
N ILE A 317 13.53 -5.86 13.62
CA ILE A 317 13.51 -6.44 12.27
C ILE A 317 14.78 -6.04 11.50
N ILE A 318 15.18 -4.77 11.58
CA ILE A 318 16.40 -4.26 10.92
C ILE A 318 17.65 -4.95 11.45
N LYS A 319 17.72 -5.17 12.77
CA LYS A 319 18.86 -5.86 13.40
C LYS A 319 19.00 -7.30 12.93
N GLU A 320 17.88 -8.00 12.75
CA GLU A 320 17.84 -9.42 12.35
C GLU A 320 17.98 -9.59 10.83
N HIS A 321 17.41 -8.66 10.06
CA HIS A 321 17.34 -8.67 8.60
C HIS A 321 17.80 -7.32 8.01
N PRO A 322 19.08 -6.95 8.14
CA PRO A 322 19.59 -5.68 7.66
C PRO A 322 19.61 -5.54 6.13
N ASP A 323 19.35 -6.60 5.41
CA ASP A 323 19.26 -6.69 3.95
C ASP A 323 17.86 -6.41 3.39
N LYS A 324 16.85 -6.22 4.25
CA LYS A 324 15.49 -5.86 3.84
C LYS A 324 15.30 -4.35 3.85
N TYR A 325 14.81 -3.77 2.75
CA TYR A 325 14.60 -2.32 2.63
C TYR A 325 13.31 -1.83 3.30
N GLN A 326 12.23 -2.65 3.29
CA GLN A 326 10.90 -2.25 3.77
C GLN A 326 10.89 -1.78 5.23
N PRO A 327 11.55 -2.45 6.20
CA PRO A 327 11.59 -1.98 7.57
C PRO A 327 12.25 -0.61 7.73
N TYR A 328 13.25 -0.27 6.91
CA TYR A 328 13.88 1.06 6.92
C TYR A 328 12.91 2.13 6.41
N ASP A 329 12.17 1.86 5.33
CA ASP A 329 11.14 2.77 4.81
C ASP A 329 10.04 3.04 5.84
N LEU A 330 9.52 1.99 6.48
CA LEU A 330 8.49 2.11 7.52
C LEU A 330 9.00 2.87 8.74
N LEU A 331 10.23 2.58 9.18
CA LEU A 331 10.85 3.29 10.30
C LEU A 331 11.04 4.78 9.97
N ALA A 332 11.49 5.09 8.75
CA ALA A 332 11.60 6.46 8.28
C ALA A 332 10.25 7.20 8.34
N GLN A 333 9.17 6.59 7.86
CA GLN A 333 7.83 7.17 7.89
C GLN A 333 7.35 7.46 9.32
N VAL A 334 7.53 6.51 10.25
CA VAL A 334 7.15 6.71 11.67
C VAL A 334 7.95 7.85 12.30
N LEU A 335 9.26 7.89 12.06
CA LEU A 335 10.15 8.92 12.58
C LEU A 335 9.86 10.30 11.94
N ASP A 336 9.44 10.37 10.66
CA ASP A 336 9.06 11.61 9.99
C ASP A 336 7.83 12.25 10.66
N GLU A 337 6.81 11.47 10.97
CA GLU A 337 5.65 11.99 11.70
C GLU A 337 6.01 12.54 13.08
N GLU A 338 6.93 11.86 13.79
CA GLU A 338 7.45 12.37 15.07
C GLU A 338 8.22 13.67 14.88
N ALA A 339 9.09 13.73 13.87
CA ALA A 339 9.89 14.92 13.55
C ALA A 339 8.98 16.12 13.20
N ARG A 340 7.97 15.91 12.37
CA ARG A 340 6.96 16.95 12.04
C ARG A 340 6.15 17.37 13.26
N SER A 341 5.88 16.47 14.20
CA SER A 341 5.22 16.80 15.47
C SER A 341 6.10 17.70 16.35
N LEU A 342 7.40 17.37 16.45
CA LEU A 342 8.39 18.19 17.15
C LEU A 342 8.53 19.59 16.51
N GLN A 343 8.54 19.64 15.18
CA GLN A 343 8.58 20.90 14.43
C GLN A 343 7.37 21.78 14.72
N ARG A 344 6.17 21.22 14.74
CA ARG A 344 4.93 21.94 15.12
C ARG A 344 4.94 22.40 16.57
N ALA A 345 5.63 21.68 17.45
CA ALA A 345 5.83 22.06 18.85
C ALA A 345 6.98 23.07 19.05
N ASN A 346 7.55 23.63 17.97
CA ASN A 346 8.71 24.54 17.97
C ASN A 346 9.99 23.98 18.61
N ARG A 347 10.13 22.63 18.71
CA ARG A 347 11.33 21.94 19.18
C ARG A 347 12.28 21.71 18.00
N THR A 348 12.79 22.81 17.44
CA THR A 348 13.47 22.84 16.12
C THR A 348 14.72 21.96 16.07
N ASP A 349 15.58 21.98 17.10
CA ASP A 349 16.82 21.19 17.09
C ASP A 349 16.54 19.70 17.18
N GLU A 350 15.57 19.29 17.99
CA GLU A 350 15.16 17.90 18.12
C GLU A 350 14.47 17.41 16.83
N ALA A 351 13.63 18.24 16.22
CA ALA A 351 13.03 17.95 14.93
C ALA A 351 14.10 17.74 13.86
N LYS A 352 15.10 18.63 13.78
CA LYS A 352 16.20 18.51 12.83
C LYS A 352 17.02 17.24 13.03
N ALA A 353 17.35 16.90 14.27
CA ALA A 353 18.06 15.65 14.59
C ALA A 353 17.22 14.41 14.20
N LYS A 354 15.91 14.46 14.39
CA LYS A 354 15.01 13.38 14.00
C LYS A 354 14.92 13.27 12.47
N PHE A 355 14.77 14.39 11.74
CA PHE A 355 14.78 14.39 10.26
C PHE A 355 16.08 13.83 9.67
N ALA A 356 17.22 14.07 10.32
CA ALA A 356 18.48 13.45 9.89
C ALA A 356 18.44 11.91 10.01
N LYS A 357 17.79 11.37 11.06
CA LYS A 357 17.58 9.92 11.20
C LYS A 357 16.61 9.37 10.14
N VAL A 358 15.57 10.13 9.81
CA VAL A 358 14.63 9.78 8.73
C VAL A 358 15.39 9.64 7.41
N ALA A 359 16.21 10.64 7.06
CA ALA A 359 17.01 10.62 5.84
C ALA A 359 17.96 9.40 5.80
N ALA A 360 18.66 9.11 6.90
CA ALA A 360 19.56 7.97 6.99
C ALA A 360 18.84 6.62 6.74
N ASN A 361 17.61 6.46 7.22
CA ASN A 361 16.83 5.26 6.97
C ASN A 361 16.38 5.15 5.49
N TYR A 362 15.92 6.24 4.87
CA TYR A 362 15.61 6.23 3.43
C TYR A 362 16.86 5.97 2.58
N GLU A 363 18.01 6.52 2.93
CA GLU A 363 19.27 6.25 2.24
C GLU A 363 19.67 4.78 2.34
N GLN A 364 19.54 4.20 3.53
CA GLN A 364 19.80 2.77 3.72
C GLN A 364 18.84 1.91 2.93
N SER A 365 17.55 2.27 2.88
CA SER A 365 16.55 1.61 2.04
C SER A 365 16.94 1.63 0.56
N LEU A 366 17.35 2.80 0.04
CA LEU A 366 17.78 2.95 -1.35
C LEU A 366 19.08 2.21 -1.67
N LEU A 367 19.99 2.09 -0.69
CA LEU A 367 21.21 1.30 -0.85
C LEU A 367 20.89 -0.19 -1.05
N ILE A 368 19.87 -0.70 -0.36
CA ILE A 368 19.43 -2.10 -0.45
C ILE A 368 18.56 -2.31 -1.70
N ASN A 369 17.57 -1.45 -1.92
CA ASN A 369 16.67 -1.52 -3.07
C ASN A 369 16.58 -0.17 -3.81
N PRO A 370 17.48 0.08 -4.77
CA PRO A 370 17.45 1.30 -5.56
C PRO A 370 16.29 1.37 -6.57
N ASN A 371 15.46 0.33 -6.67
CA ASN A 371 14.34 0.27 -7.60
C ASN A 371 12.98 0.62 -6.95
N HIS A 372 13.00 1.46 -5.91
CA HIS A 372 11.80 1.89 -5.19
C HIS A 372 11.60 3.41 -5.36
N PRO A 373 10.85 3.89 -6.38
CA PRO A 373 10.78 5.30 -6.75
C PRO A 373 10.22 6.20 -5.65
N SER A 374 9.24 5.74 -4.86
CA SER A 374 8.65 6.53 -3.77
C SER A 374 9.67 6.91 -2.69
N THR A 375 10.65 6.06 -2.40
CA THR A 375 11.69 6.39 -1.41
C THR A 375 12.56 7.56 -1.87
N TYR A 376 12.86 7.67 -3.18
CA TYR A 376 13.57 8.84 -3.73
C TYR A 376 12.76 10.13 -3.54
N LEU A 377 11.44 10.07 -3.77
CA LEU A 377 10.56 11.23 -3.62
C LEU A 377 10.46 11.69 -2.16
N HIS A 378 10.26 10.76 -1.22
CA HIS A 378 10.20 11.08 0.21
C HIS A 378 11.51 11.66 0.72
N LEU A 379 12.66 11.07 0.32
CA LEU A 379 13.97 11.59 0.71
C LEU A 379 14.24 12.97 0.10
N ALA A 380 13.85 13.20 -1.16
CA ALA A 380 14.00 14.49 -1.81
C ALA A 380 13.16 15.58 -1.13
N GLU A 381 11.90 15.30 -0.77
CA GLU A 381 11.05 16.21 -0.02
C GLU A 381 11.69 16.60 1.33
N LEU A 382 12.24 15.61 2.02
CA LEU A 382 12.93 15.82 3.29
C LEU A 382 14.18 16.71 3.13
N LEU A 383 14.99 16.46 2.09
CA LEU A 383 16.19 17.22 1.79
C LEU A 383 15.87 18.67 1.42
N VAL A 384 14.87 18.90 0.59
CA VAL A 384 14.46 20.26 0.18
C VAL A 384 13.83 21.02 1.35
N GLY A 385 12.91 20.41 2.06
CA GLY A 385 12.12 21.05 3.11
C GLY A 385 12.88 21.17 4.45
N PRO A 386 12.72 20.18 5.37
CA PRO A 386 13.25 20.29 6.73
C PRO A 386 14.77 20.37 6.82
N LEU A 387 15.51 19.66 5.97
CA LEU A 387 16.97 19.59 6.03
C LEU A 387 17.68 20.73 5.29
N LYS A 388 16.98 21.46 4.44
CA LYS A 388 17.51 22.61 3.68
C LYS A 388 18.77 22.28 2.84
N ASP A 389 18.78 21.09 2.22
CA ASP A 389 19.86 20.61 1.34
C ASP A 389 19.33 20.27 -0.07
N PRO A 390 18.84 21.26 -0.83
CA PRO A 390 18.28 21.03 -2.15
C PRO A 390 19.32 20.56 -3.17
N GLY A 391 20.60 20.87 -2.95
CA GLY A 391 21.67 20.40 -3.83
C GLY A 391 21.79 18.88 -3.84
N ARG A 392 21.67 18.27 -2.68
CA ARG A 392 21.69 16.82 -2.54
C ARG A 392 20.40 16.18 -3.10
N ALA A 393 19.25 16.84 -2.95
CA ALA A 393 18.01 16.40 -3.58
C ALA A 393 18.11 16.37 -5.11
N VAL A 394 18.76 17.37 -5.73
CA VAL A 394 19.02 17.38 -7.18
C VAL A 394 19.85 16.16 -7.62
N GLN A 395 20.93 15.85 -6.90
CA GLN A 395 21.75 14.69 -7.23
C GLN A 395 20.99 13.38 -7.12
N LEU A 396 20.22 13.20 -6.03
CA LEU A 396 19.39 12.05 -5.77
C LEU A 396 18.34 11.84 -6.87
N LEU A 397 17.61 12.89 -7.22
CA LEU A 397 16.56 12.81 -8.22
C LEU A 397 17.08 12.70 -9.66
N ALA A 398 18.26 13.23 -9.94
CA ALA A 398 18.94 13.01 -11.22
C ALA A 398 19.38 11.54 -11.38
N GLU A 399 19.71 10.85 -10.30
CA GLU A 399 19.93 9.40 -10.33
C GLU A 399 18.61 8.65 -10.52
N ALA A 400 17.58 9.00 -9.75
CA ALA A 400 16.25 8.40 -9.85
C ALA A 400 15.68 8.50 -11.28
N ARG A 401 15.82 9.67 -11.93
CA ARG A 401 15.37 9.88 -13.31
C ARG A 401 16.02 8.92 -14.31
N ARG A 402 17.33 8.62 -14.14
CA ARG A 402 18.02 7.64 -15.01
C ARG A 402 17.51 6.21 -14.82
N ARG A 403 17.02 5.88 -13.61
CA ARG A 403 16.47 4.55 -13.29
C ARG A 403 15.02 4.42 -13.74
N PHE A 404 14.27 5.50 -13.65
CA PHE A 404 12.82 5.56 -13.91
C PHE A 404 12.50 6.63 -14.96
N PRO A 405 12.89 6.42 -16.22
CA PRO A 405 12.74 7.43 -17.28
C PRO A 405 11.29 7.77 -17.61
N GLY A 406 10.32 6.95 -17.20
CA GLY A 406 8.88 7.18 -17.39
C GLY A 406 8.14 7.60 -16.11
N ALA A 407 8.80 8.22 -15.12
CA ALA A 407 8.17 8.64 -13.87
C ALA A 407 8.09 10.18 -13.81
N PRO A 408 6.97 10.80 -14.24
CA PRO A 408 6.82 12.25 -14.32
C PRO A 408 6.92 12.92 -12.94
N GLU A 409 6.54 12.24 -11.85
CA GLU A 409 6.70 12.76 -10.50
C GLU A 409 8.18 13.00 -10.14
N ILE A 410 9.08 12.13 -10.58
CA ILE A 410 10.53 12.28 -10.33
C ILE A 410 11.03 13.53 -11.05
N VAL A 411 10.61 13.76 -12.30
CA VAL A 411 10.99 14.94 -13.07
C VAL A 411 10.43 16.21 -12.43
N TYR A 412 9.17 16.17 -11.97
CA TYR A 412 8.53 17.27 -11.25
C TYR A 412 9.28 17.64 -9.97
N TYR A 413 9.60 16.67 -9.10
CA TYR A 413 10.34 16.94 -7.86
C TYR A 413 11.80 17.35 -8.13
N LEU A 414 12.41 16.91 -9.24
CA LEU A 414 13.71 17.38 -9.69
C LEU A 414 13.66 18.87 -10.03
N GLY A 415 12.64 19.32 -10.77
CA GLY A 415 12.44 20.75 -11.08
C GLY A 415 12.30 21.59 -9.81
N ILE A 416 11.51 21.13 -8.84
CA ILE A 416 11.38 21.80 -7.52
C ILE A 416 12.75 21.89 -6.82
N SER A 417 13.49 20.76 -6.77
CA SER A 417 14.79 20.72 -6.10
C SER A 417 15.82 21.64 -6.75
N GLN A 418 15.84 21.71 -8.08
CA GLN A 418 16.69 22.63 -8.85
C GLN A 418 16.33 24.09 -8.58
N ARG A 419 15.03 24.42 -8.51
CA ARG A 419 14.58 25.77 -8.15
C ARG A 419 15.07 26.17 -6.76
N GLU A 420 14.89 25.32 -5.77
CA GLU A 420 15.35 25.55 -4.39
C GLU A 420 16.89 25.63 -4.30
N ALA A 421 17.61 24.88 -5.14
CA ALA A 421 19.06 24.94 -5.28
C ALA A 421 19.55 26.18 -6.07
N LYS A 422 18.67 27.10 -6.44
CA LYS A 422 18.98 28.30 -7.26
C LYS A 422 19.49 27.97 -8.67
N GLN A 423 19.18 26.79 -9.17
CA GLN A 423 19.47 26.34 -10.55
C GLN A 423 18.26 26.64 -11.46
N SER A 424 17.79 27.89 -11.46
CA SER A 424 16.48 28.29 -11.99
C SER A 424 16.29 28.00 -13.49
N GLN A 425 17.34 28.19 -14.32
CA GLN A 425 17.27 27.86 -15.75
C GLN A 425 17.13 26.35 -15.99
N GLN A 426 17.82 25.53 -15.20
CA GLN A 426 17.71 24.07 -15.27
C GLN A 426 16.32 23.61 -14.80
N ALA A 427 15.78 24.23 -13.75
CA ALA A 427 14.43 23.95 -13.26
C ALA A 427 13.39 24.23 -14.36
N VAL A 428 13.50 25.36 -15.06
CA VAL A 428 12.61 25.69 -16.18
C VAL A 428 12.66 24.62 -17.27
N ALA A 429 13.86 24.20 -17.69
CA ALA A 429 14.01 23.16 -18.71
C ALA A 429 13.43 21.81 -18.25
N THR A 430 13.64 21.46 -16.96
CA THR A 430 13.10 20.24 -16.37
C THR A 430 11.58 20.25 -16.30
N PHE A 431 10.95 21.38 -15.98
CA PHE A 431 9.48 21.50 -16.01
C PHE A 431 8.92 21.47 -17.45
N GLU A 432 9.64 22.03 -18.44
CA GLU A 432 9.27 21.92 -19.87
C GLU A 432 9.26 20.46 -20.32
N GLU A 433 10.26 19.70 -19.94
CA GLU A 433 10.36 18.29 -20.24
C GLU A 433 9.22 17.49 -19.58
N ALA A 434 8.96 17.70 -18.27
CA ALA A 434 7.87 17.04 -17.56
C ALA A 434 6.51 17.34 -18.22
N LEU A 435 6.29 18.57 -18.66
CA LEU A 435 5.07 18.96 -19.37
C LEU A 435 4.96 18.26 -20.75
N HIS A 436 6.07 18.13 -21.45
CA HIS A 436 6.12 17.44 -22.74
C HIS A 436 5.86 15.93 -22.60
N GLU A 437 6.48 15.29 -21.62
CA GLU A 437 6.28 13.86 -21.33
C GLU A 437 4.82 13.56 -20.94
N ALA A 438 4.24 14.36 -20.04
CA ALA A 438 2.83 14.20 -19.65
C ALA A 438 1.85 14.34 -20.83
N GLN A 439 2.14 15.25 -21.78
CA GLN A 439 1.33 15.40 -22.99
C GLN A 439 1.43 14.19 -23.94
N LEU A 440 2.57 13.52 -24.01
CA LEU A 440 2.76 12.32 -24.82
C LEU A 440 2.02 11.10 -24.24
N ASP A 441 2.04 10.95 -22.92
CA ASP A 441 1.49 9.78 -22.21
C ASP A 441 0.02 9.92 -21.88
N GLN A 442 -0.58 11.10 -22.15
CA GLN A 442 -1.96 11.47 -21.76
C GLN A 442 -2.21 11.31 -20.24
N ASP A 443 -1.15 11.49 -19.45
CA ASP A 443 -1.18 11.44 -17.99
C ASP A 443 -1.25 12.86 -17.42
N ASP A 444 -2.47 13.33 -17.15
CA ASP A 444 -2.72 14.69 -16.65
C ASP A 444 -2.56 14.80 -15.12
N ASP A 445 -2.31 13.71 -14.40
CA ASP A 445 -2.33 13.71 -12.93
C ASP A 445 -1.23 14.57 -12.30
N VAL A 446 -0.06 14.65 -12.94
CA VAL A 446 1.07 15.49 -12.48
C VAL A 446 0.92 16.95 -12.90
N VAL A 447 0.30 17.23 -14.06
CA VAL A 447 0.18 18.56 -14.66
C VAL A 447 -1.05 19.30 -14.10
N ASN A 448 -1.02 19.63 -12.84
CA ASN A 448 -2.08 20.30 -12.09
C ASN A 448 -1.73 21.76 -11.73
N ALA A 449 -2.58 22.43 -10.97
CA ALA A 449 -2.37 23.81 -10.53
C ALA A 449 -1.03 23.99 -9.79
N LYS A 450 -0.62 23.04 -8.95
CA LYS A 450 0.67 23.10 -8.22
C LYS A 450 1.87 22.96 -9.16
N PHE A 451 1.75 22.15 -10.20
CA PHE A 451 2.78 22.05 -11.24
C PHE A 451 3.03 23.40 -11.89
N TYR A 452 1.98 24.06 -12.38
CA TYR A 452 2.11 25.36 -13.03
C TYR A 452 2.57 26.46 -12.08
N PHE A 453 2.19 26.39 -10.80
CA PHE A 453 2.72 27.28 -9.75
C PHE A 453 4.24 27.14 -9.60
N ASN A 454 4.74 25.93 -9.40
CA ASN A 454 6.17 25.68 -9.20
C ASN A 454 6.99 26.00 -10.46
N TYR A 455 6.44 25.71 -11.61
CA TYR A 455 7.05 26.08 -12.89
C TYR A 455 7.08 27.62 -13.08
N GLY A 456 5.99 28.32 -12.74
CA GLY A 456 5.93 29.79 -12.77
C GLY A 456 6.96 30.42 -11.82
N ALA A 457 7.09 29.89 -10.61
CA ALA A 457 8.10 30.34 -9.65
C ALA A 457 9.54 30.08 -10.13
N ALA A 458 9.79 28.97 -10.82
CA ALA A 458 11.09 28.70 -11.42
C ALA A 458 11.40 29.67 -12.58
N ALA A 459 10.39 29.98 -13.41
CA ALA A 459 10.51 30.95 -14.50
C ALA A 459 10.78 32.37 -13.98
N GLU A 460 10.11 32.79 -12.90
CA GLU A 460 10.38 34.07 -12.24
C GLU A 460 11.83 34.15 -11.75
N GLN A 461 12.29 33.15 -11.01
CA GLN A 461 13.66 33.09 -10.53
C GLN A 461 14.71 33.05 -11.67
N ALA A 462 14.32 32.57 -12.86
CA ALA A 462 15.15 32.60 -14.08
C ALA A 462 15.11 33.95 -14.82
N GLY A 463 14.32 34.92 -14.33
CA GLY A 463 14.12 36.22 -14.96
C GLY A 463 13.16 36.22 -16.14
N LEU A 464 12.39 35.14 -16.33
CA LEU A 464 11.42 34.96 -17.43
C LEU A 464 10.02 35.41 -16.99
N TYR A 465 9.87 36.69 -16.62
CA TYR A 465 8.68 37.22 -15.94
C TYR A 465 7.37 37.06 -16.70
N GLU A 466 7.38 37.26 -18.02
CA GLU A 466 6.17 37.07 -18.86
C GLU A 466 5.73 35.60 -18.85
N LYS A 467 6.68 34.69 -19.04
CA LYS A 467 6.42 33.25 -18.95
C LYS A 467 5.93 32.85 -17.55
N ALA A 468 6.52 33.40 -16.51
CA ALA A 468 6.10 33.18 -15.13
C ALA A 468 4.64 33.61 -14.93
N ALA A 469 4.26 34.80 -15.43
CA ALA A 469 2.91 35.30 -15.33
C ALA A 469 1.89 34.39 -16.05
N ASP A 470 2.22 33.91 -17.25
CA ASP A 470 1.33 33.01 -18.01
C ASP A 470 1.15 31.66 -17.30
N LEU A 471 2.21 31.12 -16.71
CA LEU A 471 2.17 29.86 -15.96
C LEU A 471 1.36 30.01 -14.66
N LEU A 472 1.56 31.11 -13.91
CA LEU A 472 0.79 31.41 -12.71
C LEU A 472 -0.70 31.64 -13.01
N ARG A 473 -1.03 32.31 -14.14
CA ARG A 473 -2.42 32.42 -14.60
C ARG A 473 -3.04 31.05 -14.92
N LYS A 474 -2.28 30.11 -15.51
CA LYS A 474 -2.73 28.73 -15.73
C LYS A 474 -2.98 28.02 -14.41
N SER A 475 -2.08 28.16 -13.43
CA SER A 475 -2.27 27.63 -12.08
C SER A 475 -3.59 28.12 -11.45
N ILE A 476 -3.84 29.45 -11.52
CA ILE A 476 -5.06 30.08 -11.01
C ILE A 476 -6.32 29.59 -11.73
N ALA A 477 -6.23 29.36 -13.04
CA ALA A 477 -7.36 28.91 -13.87
C ALA A 477 -7.72 27.44 -13.60
N LEU A 478 -6.74 26.58 -13.28
CA LEU A 478 -6.96 25.15 -13.01
C LEU A 478 -7.58 24.92 -11.63
N ASP A 479 -7.27 25.72 -10.63
CA ASP A 479 -7.85 25.62 -9.29
C ASP A 479 -8.22 27.01 -8.74
N PRO A 480 -9.30 27.62 -9.24
CA PRO A 480 -9.67 28.98 -8.82
C PRO A 480 -10.04 29.09 -7.33
N ALA A 481 -10.52 28.00 -6.71
CA ALA A 481 -10.95 27.98 -5.33
C ALA A 481 -9.77 28.02 -4.32
N ASN A 482 -8.63 27.42 -4.70
CA ASN A 482 -7.43 27.35 -3.88
C ASN A 482 -6.27 28.19 -4.47
N SER A 483 -6.59 29.22 -5.23
CA SER A 483 -5.62 30.02 -5.99
C SER A 483 -5.03 31.21 -5.21
N ALA A 484 -5.35 31.38 -3.93
CA ALA A 484 -4.91 32.55 -3.15
C ALA A 484 -3.39 32.75 -3.14
N GLU A 485 -2.64 31.69 -2.92
CA GLU A 485 -1.18 31.71 -2.95
C GLU A 485 -0.64 32.12 -4.32
N ALA A 486 -1.17 31.52 -5.39
CA ALA A 486 -0.75 31.84 -6.76
C ALA A 486 -1.12 33.28 -7.18
N CYS A 487 -2.28 33.78 -6.76
CA CYS A 487 -2.67 35.16 -6.94
C CYS A 487 -1.73 36.12 -6.22
N ASN A 488 -1.41 35.84 -4.97
CA ASN A 488 -0.47 36.66 -4.20
C ASN A 488 0.94 36.63 -4.82
N TYR A 489 1.41 35.45 -5.20
CA TYR A 489 2.75 35.29 -5.81
C TYR A 489 2.86 36.10 -7.11
N LEU A 490 1.86 36.00 -7.99
CA LEU A 490 1.81 36.74 -9.25
C LEU A 490 1.77 38.25 -9.01
N GLY A 491 0.94 38.70 -8.07
CA GLY A 491 0.84 40.12 -7.72
C GLY A 491 2.11 40.67 -7.11
N TYR A 492 2.74 39.93 -6.18
CA TYR A 492 4.00 40.33 -5.56
C TYR A 492 5.14 40.39 -6.59
N MET A 493 5.27 39.36 -7.48
CA MET A 493 6.25 39.36 -8.57
C MET A 493 6.16 40.63 -9.42
N TRP A 494 4.94 41.01 -9.83
CA TRP A 494 4.75 42.23 -10.61
C TRP A 494 5.06 43.50 -9.82
N ALA A 495 4.69 43.57 -8.55
CA ALA A 495 5.01 44.71 -7.70
C ALA A 495 6.52 44.88 -7.53
N ASP A 496 7.23 43.78 -7.26
CA ASP A 496 8.67 43.82 -7.05
C ASP A 496 9.44 44.28 -8.29
N HIS A 497 9.04 43.82 -9.46
CA HIS A 497 9.63 44.21 -10.75
C HIS A 497 8.99 45.45 -11.37
N ASN A 498 8.10 46.15 -10.68
CA ASN A 498 7.40 47.35 -11.16
C ASN A 498 6.66 47.16 -12.46
N MET A 499 6.00 46.01 -12.59
CA MET A 499 5.22 45.60 -13.78
C MET A 499 3.74 45.52 -13.39
N ASN A 500 2.83 45.79 -14.32
CA ASN A 500 1.37 45.54 -14.22
C ASN A 500 0.74 45.83 -12.84
N LEU A 501 1.10 46.99 -12.24
CA LEU A 501 0.77 47.30 -10.84
C LEU A 501 -0.74 47.27 -10.51
N ASP A 502 -1.61 47.60 -11.50
CA ASP A 502 -3.06 47.56 -11.28
C ASP A 502 -3.60 46.12 -11.23
N GLU A 503 -3.09 45.28 -12.13
CA GLU A 503 -3.37 43.83 -12.07
C GLU A 503 -2.78 43.16 -10.81
N ALA A 504 -1.57 43.57 -10.42
CA ALA A 504 -0.92 43.10 -9.19
C ALA A 504 -1.81 43.38 -7.96
N GLU A 505 -2.32 44.62 -7.82
CA GLU A 505 -3.23 44.98 -6.75
C GLU A 505 -4.49 44.12 -6.78
N THR A 506 -5.06 43.87 -7.96
CA THR A 506 -6.26 43.06 -8.15
C THR A 506 -6.03 41.61 -7.71
N MET A 507 -4.90 41.01 -8.10
CA MET A 507 -4.56 39.62 -7.73
C MET A 507 -4.34 39.46 -6.23
N ILE A 508 -3.62 40.40 -5.60
CA ILE A 508 -3.38 40.35 -4.14
C ILE A 508 -4.68 40.55 -3.35
N ARG A 509 -5.56 41.48 -3.79
CA ARG A 509 -6.88 41.66 -3.17
C ARG A 509 -7.74 40.40 -3.28
N ARG A 510 -7.71 39.69 -4.40
CA ARG A 510 -8.36 38.40 -4.56
C ARG A 510 -7.81 37.35 -3.59
N ALA A 511 -6.51 37.33 -3.34
CA ALA A 511 -5.92 36.44 -2.32
C ALA A 511 -6.45 36.79 -0.90
N LEU A 512 -6.55 38.07 -0.58
CA LEU A 512 -7.09 38.58 0.69
C LEU A 512 -8.59 38.30 0.88
N GLU A 513 -9.37 38.12 -0.18
CA GLU A 513 -10.78 37.68 -0.08
C GLU A 513 -10.88 36.31 0.60
N SER A 514 -9.94 35.42 0.32
CA SER A 514 -9.87 34.08 0.91
C SER A 514 -9.31 34.12 2.34
N GLU A 515 -8.27 34.92 2.57
CA GLU A 515 -7.53 35.00 3.82
C GLU A 515 -7.29 36.46 4.24
N PRO A 516 -8.30 37.17 4.78
CA PRO A 516 -8.24 38.63 5.02
C PRO A 516 -7.16 39.11 5.99
N ASN A 517 -6.66 38.23 6.84
CA ASN A 517 -5.63 38.52 7.85
C ASN A 517 -4.32 37.78 7.59
N ASN A 518 -4.09 37.27 6.38
CA ASN A 518 -2.80 36.68 6.04
C ASN A 518 -1.71 37.77 5.97
N ALA A 519 -0.72 37.67 6.84
CA ALA A 519 0.34 38.66 6.97
C ALA A 519 1.13 38.87 5.67
N SER A 520 1.44 37.78 4.95
CA SER A 520 2.19 37.83 3.67
C SER A 520 1.37 38.53 2.57
N TYR A 521 0.04 38.31 2.54
CA TYR A 521 -0.81 38.96 1.54
C TYR A 521 -1.02 40.45 1.84
N LEU A 522 -1.10 40.81 3.13
CA LEU A 522 -1.15 42.20 3.56
C LEU A 522 0.16 42.94 3.27
N ASP A 523 1.32 42.30 3.45
CA ASP A 523 2.62 42.85 3.07
C ASP A 523 2.70 43.08 1.58
N SER A 524 2.30 42.09 0.76
CA SER A 524 2.26 42.20 -0.70
C SER A 524 1.35 43.35 -1.16
N LEU A 525 0.18 43.53 -0.50
CA LEU A 525 -0.71 44.67 -0.79
C LEU A 525 -0.03 46.01 -0.46
N GLY A 526 0.56 46.11 0.71
CA GLY A 526 1.32 47.31 1.09
C GLY A 526 2.48 47.61 0.12
N TRP A 527 3.18 46.55 -0.33
CA TRP A 527 4.28 46.71 -1.29
C TRP A 527 3.78 47.22 -2.66
N VAL A 528 2.69 46.66 -3.21
CA VAL A 528 2.15 47.17 -4.47
C VAL A 528 1.63 48.61 -4.36
N GLU A 529 1.01 48.97 -3.23
CA GLU A 529 0.59 50.36 -2.95
C GLU A 529 1.77 51.31 -2.85
N PHE A 530 2.88 50.87 -2.20
CA PHE A 530 4.12 51.60 -2.18
C PHE A 530 4.67 51.83 -3.59
N ARG A 531 4.68 50.82 -4.46
CA ARG A 531 5.16 50.92 -5.84
C ARG A 531 4.26 51.84 -6.69
N LYS A 532 2.98 51.94 -6.37
CA LYS A 532 2.01 52.89 -6.96
C LYS A 532 2.14 54.32 -6.38
N GLY A 533 3.03 54.58 -5.43
CA GLY A 533 3.20 55.88 -4.80
C GLY A 533 2.15 56.24 -3.74
N LYS A 534 1.30 55.28 -3.32
CA LYS A 534 0.25 55.44 -2.31
C LYS A 534 0.82 55.17 -0.90
N PHE A 535 1.81 55.97 -0.46
CA PHE A 535 2.64 55.66 0.71
C PHE A 535 1.89 55.56 2.03
N ASP A 536 0.81 56.37 2.26
CA ASP A 536 0.03 56.32 3.48
C ASP A 536 -0.82 55.01 3.56
N GLN A 537 -1.38 54.59 2.42
CA GLN A 537 -2.11 53.31 2.32
C GLN A 537 -1.14 52.14 2.52
N ALA A 538 -0.01 52.15 1.82
CA ALA A 538 1.05 51.17 1.97
C ALA A 538 1.47 50.98 3.42
N LEU A 539 1.76 52.09 4.13
CA LEU A 539 2.14 52.01 5.55
C LEU A 539 1.03 51.39 6.40
N THR A 540 -0.23 51.73 6.12
CA THR A 540 -1.38 51.17 6.85
C THR A 540 -1.46 49.67 6.72
N ASP A 541 -1.35 49.12 5.50
CA ASP A 541 -1.47 47.69 5.25
C ASP A 541 -0.20 46.94 5.68
N LEU A 542 1.00 47.52 5.57
CA LEU A 542 2.25 46.97 6.12
C LEU A 542 2.23 46.84 7.65
N LEU A 543 1.68 47.84 8.34
CA LEU A 543 1.52 47.78 9.81
C LEU A 543 0.46 46.73 10.21
N ARG A 544 -0.58 46.51 9.41
CA ARG A 544 -1.52 45.41 9.59
C ARG A 544 -0.83 44.06 9.36
N ALA A 545 0.03 43.94 8.35
CA ALA A 545 0.84 42.75 8.10
C ALA A 545 1.71 42.39 9.31
N ALA A 546 2.46 43.37 9.84
CA ALA A 546 3.32 43.19 11.02
C ALA A 546 2.51 42.77 12.26
N LYS A 547 1.27 43.26 12.42
CA LYS A 547 0.38 42.88 13.53
C LYS A 547 -0.23 41.49 13.36
N ALA A 548 -0.50 41.08 12.12
CA ALA A 548 -1.14 39.79 11.80
C ALA A 548 -0.12 38.62 11.80
N ALA A 549 1.16 38.92 11.67
CA ALA A 549 2.21 37.92 11.65
C ALA A 549 2.35 37.21 13.01
N GLU A 550 2.43 35.88 13.00
CA GLU A 550 2.73 35.08 14.21
C GLU A 550 4.16 35.29 14.70
N ARG A 551 5.06 35.66 13.81
CA ARG A 551 6.46 36.00 14.08
C ARG A 551 6.85 37.20 13.24
N ASP A 552 7.70 38.05 13.81
CA ASP A 552 8.25 39.17 13.10
C ASP A 552 9.03 38.74 11.84
N ASP A 553 8.70 39.33 10.68
CA ASP A 553 9.34 39.08 9.40
C ASP A 553 10.27 40.28 9.02
N PRO A 554 11.56 40.05 8.75
CA PRO A 554 12.47 41.12 8.38
C PRO A 554 12.06 41.91 7.13
N VAL A 555 11.43 41.25 6.15
CA VAL A 555 10.99 41.88 4.89
C VAL A 555 9.87 42.89 5.16
N VAL A 556 8.87 42.52 5.98
CA VAL A 556 7.79 43.43 6.37
C VAL A 556 8.33 44.69 7.05
N PHE A 557 9.31 44.55 7.96
CA PHE A 557 9.93 45.72 8.61
C PHE A 557 10.82 46.53 7.68
N GLU A 558 11.41 45.91 6.67
CA GLU A 558 12.12 46.64 5.61
C GLU A 558 11.16 47.50 4.78
N HIS A 559 10.00 46.91 4.33
CA HIS A 559 8.97 47.64 3.60
C HIS A 559 8.32 48.76 4.44
N ILE A 560 8.08 48.55 5.73
CA ILE A 560 7.59 49.59 6.66
C ILE A 560 8.58 50.76 6.71
N GLY A 561 9.89 50.47 6.84
CA GLY A 561 10.93 51.48 6.86
C GLY A 561 10.98 52.27 5.55
N ASP A 562 10.82 51.63 4.42
CA ASP A 562 10.76 52.26 3.10
C ASP A 562 9.54 53.17 2.96
N ALA A 563 8.39 52.76 3.44
CA ALA A 563 7.18 53.57 3.45
C ALA A 563 7.34 54.82 4.35
N TYR A 564 7.88 54.67 5.55
CA TYR A 564 8.18 55.79 6.43
C TYR A 564 9.18 56.79 5.79
N LEU A 565 10.22 56.30 5.16
CA LEU A 565 11.16 57.16 4.46
C LEU A 565 10.50 58.02 3.38
N LYS A 566 9.61 57.42 2.56
CA LYS A 566 8.85 58.14 1.53
C LYS A 566 7.89 59.20 2.09
N LEU A 567 7.40 58.97 3.30
CA LEU A 567 6.55 59.92 4.05
C LEU A 567 7.38 60.97 4.83
N ASN A 568 8.71 61.03 4.63
CA ASN A 568 9.62 61.89 5.36
C ASN A 568 9.68 61.65 6.90
N ARG A 569 9.25 60.47 7.35
CA ARG A 569 9.27 60.02 8.75
C ARG A 569 10.56 59.26 9.04
N MET A 570 11.69 59.97 8.98
CA MET A 570 13.03 59.38 9.06
C MET A 570 13.31 58.62 10.37
N PRO A 571 12.94 59.11 11.56
CA PRO A 571 13.19 58.37 12.80
C PRO A 571 12.52 57.00 12.81
N GLU A 572 11.26 56.92 12.40
CA GLU A 572 10.49 55.67 12.34
C GLU A 572 11.03 54.73 11.26
N ALA A 573 11.53 55.29 10.13
CA ALA A 573 12.19 54.49 9.09
C ALA A 573 13.45 53.79 9.63
N LEU A 574 14.30 54.51 10.38
CA LEU A 574 15.49 53.94 10.99
C LEU A 574 15.16 52.85 12.02
N GLU A 575 14.13 53.06 12.85
CA GLU A 575 13.68 52.07 13.82
C GLU A 575 13.20 50.78 13.15
N ALA A 576 12.35 50.87 12.09
CA ALA A 576 11.85 49.74 11.34
C ALA A 576 12.99 48.96 10.66
N TRP A 577 13.92 49.64 9.98
CA TRP A 577 15.08 48.97 9.37
C TRP A 577 16.04 48.38 10.40
N GLN A 578 16.24 49.01 11.57
CA GLN A 578 17.04 48.44 12.66
C GLN A 578 16.40 47.13 13.16
N LYS A 579 15.06 47.09 13.28
CA LYS A 579 14.35 45.89 13.64
C LYS A 579 14.52 44.80 12.57
N ALA A 580 14.34 45.14 11.30
CA ALA A 580 14.55 44.21 10.18
C ALA A 580 15.99 43.63 10.20
N LEU A 581 17.02 44.49 10.42
CA LEU A 581 18.41 44.04 10.48
C LEU A 581 18.71 43.19 11.72
N THR A 582 17.97 43.38 12.82
CA THR A 582 18.08 42.53 14.01
C THR A 582 17.55 41.10 13.71
N LEU A 583 16.52 41.02 12.89
CA LEU A 583 15.91 39.76 12.47
C LEU A 583 16.75 39.06 11.39
N ASP A 584 17.33 39.81 10.45
CA ASP A 584 18.28 39.32 9.44
C ASP A 584 19.60 40.12 9.43
N PRO A 585 20.58 39.77 10.29
CA PRO A 585 21.85 40.45 10.37
C PRO A 585 22.75 40.32 9.13
N LYS A 586 22.39 39.46 8.18
CA LYS A 586 23.16 39.20 6.96
C LYS A 586 22.73 40.06 5.78
N ASN A 587 21.64 40.81 5.89
CA ASN A 587 21.17 41.73 4.83
C ASN A 587 22.09 42.96 4.71
N LYS A 588 23.14 42.84 3.87
CA LYS A 588 24.12 43.92 3.64
C LYS A 588 23.49 45.16 3.00
N ASN A 589 22.54 44.96 2.08
CA ASN A 589 21.88 46.08 1.39
C ASN A 589 21.10 46.95 2.38
N LEU A 590 20.39 46.32 3.31
CA LEU A 590 19.65 47.01 4.36
C LEU A 590 20.60 47.72 5.32
N ALA A 591 21.72 47.11 5.69
CA ALA A 591 22.74 47.73 6.53
C ALA A 591 23.33 48.99 5.90
N GLU A 592 23.66 48.95 4.59
CA GLU A 592 24.13 50.09 3.83
C GLU A 592 23.08 51.21 3.72
N LYS A 593 21.81 50.84 3.49
CA LYS A 593 20.68 51.77 3.44
C LYS A 593 20.48 52.48 4.79
N LEU A 594 20.53 51.75 5.88
CA LEU A 594 20.43 52.27 7.25
C LEU A 594 21.55 53.28 7.54
N GLU A 595 22.82 52.90 7.33
CA GLU A 595 23.99 53.76 7.58
C GLU A 595 24.05 54.98 6.66
N GLY A 596 23.67 54.83 5.39
CA GLY A 596 23.55 55.95 4.45
C GLY A 596 22.53 56.99 4.92
N THR A 597 21.39 56.56 5.42
CA THR A 597 20.34 57.45 5.93
C THR A 597 20.74 58.12 7.24
N LYS A 598 21.41 57.42 8.16
CA LYS A 598 21.97 58.02 9.40
C LYS A 598 22.99 59.14 9.09
N LYS A 599 23.86 58.93 8.10
CA LYS A 599 24.84 59.92 7.66
C LYS A 599 24.16 61.16 7.04
N ARG A 600 23.06 61.02 6.36
CA ARG A 600 22.29 62.15 5.80
C ARG A 600 21.69 63.00 6.91
N ILE A 601 21.02 62.38 7.90
CA ILE A 601 20.43 63.05 9.05
C ILE A 601 21.52 63.82 9.82
N SER A 602 22.70 63.22 10.06
CA SER A 602 23.81 63.88 10.79
C SER A 602 24.41 65.07 10.05
N LYS A 603 24.29 65.13 8.73
CA LYS A 603 24.74 66.28 7.92
C LYS A 603 23.74 67.45 7.91
N ASP A 604 22.44 67.11 8.01
CA ASP A 604 21.36 68.09 7.94
C ASP A 604 21.02 68.69 9.33
N LEU A 605 21.60 68.17 10.41
CA LEU A 605 21.52 68.78 11.73
C LEU A 605 22.40 70.05 11.74
N PRO A 606 21.84 71.25 12.09
CA PRO A 606 22.64 72.49 12.20
C PRO A 606 23.73 72.26 13.23
N LYS A 607 24.99 72.56 12.80
CA LYS A 607 26.14 72.60 13.71
C LYS A 607 25.85 73.64 14.79
N THR A 608 25.36 73.21 15.95
CA THR A 608 25.27 74.05 17.13
C THR A 608 26.71 74.48 17.47
N ASN A 609 27.04 75.74 17.22
CA ASN A 609 28.27 76.34 17.72
C ASN A 609 28.29 76.27 19.24
N PRO A 610 29.31 75.74 19.93
CA PRO A 610 29.45 75.86 21.36
C PRO A 610 29.71 77.31 21.70
N THR A 611 28.80 77.93 22.38
CA THR A 611 29.02 79.19 23.06
C THR A 611 29.78 78.98 24.35
#